data_4d1fd3760b55a3709c54a9a9647cf07c
#
_entry.id   4d1fd3760b55a3709c54a9a9647cf07c
#
_cell.length_a   1.000
_cell.length_b   1.000
_cell.length_c   1.000
_cell.angle_alpha   90.00
_cell.angle_beta   90.00
_cell.angle_gamma   90.00
#
_symmetry.space_group_name_H-M   'P 1'
#
loop_
_entity.id
_entity.type
_entity.pdbx_description
1 polymer ?
#
loop_
_entity_poly.entity_id
_entity_poly.type
_entity_poly.pdbx_seq_one_letter_code
_entity_poly.pdbx_strand_id
1 'polypeptide(L)'
;LAQPGGPSVEKAALLGDAKRFSFPRPLLDRSGCDMSFSGLKTALLRTKNELVDSQGGLYEQDRADFCASFQAAISDVLAEKSRRALFEYMSLSPEVASFCVAGGVAANQTIRHRLEQVATEAGAEFIAPPLRLCTDNAAMIAFAGAELYALGARDDLSLSARPRWPLDPRKPALLGGGKKGAKA
;
A
#
# COMPACT_ATOMS: atom_id res chain seq x y z
N LEU A 1 14.84 -11.89 4.71
CA LEU A 1 14.35 -10.74 5.48
C LEU A 1 13.57 -11.25 6.70
N ALA A 2 13.68 -10.53 7.82
CA ALA A 2 12.92 -10.82 9.03
C ALA A 2 11.44 -10.44 8.87
N GLN A 3 10.57 -11.00 9.72
CA GLN A 3 9.20 -10.58 9.88
C GLN A 3 9.10 -9.42 10.91
N PRO A 4 8.23 -8.43 10.72
CA PRO A 4 7.36 -8.21 9.54
C PRO A 4 8.14 -7.75 8.30
N GLY A 5 7.69 -8.17 7.11
CA GLY A 5 8.39 -7.96 5.85
C GLY A 5 8.54 -6.49 5.43
N GLY A 6 7.52 -5.66 5.66
CA GLY A 6 7.53 -4.24 5.27
C GLY A 6 8.71 -3.45 5.84
N PRO A 7 8.85 -3.37 7.18
CA PRO A 7 10.00 -2.70 7.81
C PRO A 7 11.36 -3.28 7.43
N SER A 8 11.43 -4.60 7.20
CA SER A 8 12.66 -5.25 6.77
C SER A 8 13.06 -4.87 5.35
N VAL A 9 12.09 -4.70 4.45
CA VAL A 9 12.33 -4.19 3.09
C VAL A 9 12.81 -2.74 3.14
N GLU A 10 12.12 -1.90 3.90
CA GLU A 10 12.48 -0.48 4.05
C GLU A 10 13.92 -0.32 4.56
N LYS A 11 14.26 -1.04 5.66
CA LYS A 11 15.61 -0.98 6.22
C LYS A 11 16.67 -1.44 5.23
N ALA A 12 16.45 -2.52 4.49
CA ALA A 12 17.39 -3.00 3.49
C ALA A 12 17.51 -2.04 2.30
N ALA A 13 16.40 -1.42 1.87
CA ALA A 13 16.35 -0.47 0.77
C ALA A 13 17.22 0.78 0.99
N LEU A 14 17.47 1.17 2.25
CA LEU A 14 18.34 2.32 2.57
C LEU A 14 19.79 2.13 2.11
N LEU A 15 20.23 0.87 1.94
CA LEU A 15 21.59 0.52 1.55
C LEU A 15 21.69 0.10 0.07
N GLY A 16 20.56 0.12 -0.67
CA GLY A 16 20.47 -0.40 -2.02
C GLY A 16 20.33 0.66 -3.10
N ASP A 17 20.66 0.26 -4.33
CA ASP A 17 20.43 1.05 -5.53
C ASP A 17 19.03 0.76 -6.09
N ALA A 18 18.15 1.76 -6.04
CA ALA A 18 16.79 1.67 -6.55
C ALA A 18 16.69 1.55 -8.10
N LYS A 19 17.79 1.78 -8.83
CA LYS A 19 17.84 1.74 -10.28
C LYS A 19 18.42 0.45 -10.84
N ARG A 20 19.02 -0.40 -9.99
CA ARG A 20 19.68 -1.63 -10.45
C ARG A 20 18.74 -2.63 -11.10
N PHE A 21 17.52 -2.78 -10.57
CA PHE A 21 16.54 -3.73 -11.09
C PHE A 21 15.30 -2.99 -11.61
N SER A 22 14.94 -3.27 -12.87
CA SER A 22 13.74 -2.69 -13.48
C SER A 22 12.53 -3.58 -13.20
N PHE A 23 11.77 -3.24 -12.15
CA PHE A 23 10.51 -3.91 -11.85
C PHE A 23 9.32 -3.25 -12.55
N PRO A 24 8.26 -3.99 -12.88
CA PRO A 24 7.08 -3.43 -13.52
C PRO A 24 6.38 -2.43 -12.60
N ARG A 25 5.73 -1.43 -13.22
CA ARG A 25 4.81 -0.47 -12.59
C ARG A 25 3.41 -0.73 -13.17
N PRO A 26 2.67 -1.72 -12.63
CA PRO A 26 1.40 -2.13 -13.24
C PRO A 26 0.40 -0.98 -13.33
N LEU A 27 -0.31 -0.89 -14.45
CA LEU A 27 -1.33 0.12 -14.76
C LEU A 27 -0.83 1.57 -14.80
N LEU A 28 0.46 1.82 -14.72
CA LEU A 28 1.00 3.18 -14.76
C LEU A 28 0.82 3.82 -16.16
N ASP A 29 0.87 3.00 -17.19
CA ASP A 29 0.63 3.33 -18.60
C ASP A 29 -0.85 3.52 -18.96
N ARG A 30 -1.78 3.11 -18.06
CA ARG A 30 -3.23 3.25 -18.27
C ARG A 30 -3.75 4.51 -17.59
N SER A 31 -4.72 5.17 -18.24
CA SER A 31 -5.48 6.28 -17.65
C SER A 31 -6.22 5.87 -16.38
N GLY A 32 -6.70 6.87 -15.62
CA GLY A 32 -7.45 6.67 -14.38
C GLY A 32 -6.58 6.36 -13.16
N CYS A 33 -7.26 6.14 -12.05
CA CYS A 33 -6.66 6.06 -10.71
C CYS A 33 -6.50 4.61 -10.19
N ASP A 34 -6.91 3.61 -10.97
CA ASP A 34 -6.81 2.21 -10.55
C ASP A 34 -5.37 1.81 -10.29
N MET A 35 -5.17 1.13 -9.17
CA MET A 35 -3.88 0.60 -8.72
C MET A 35 -3.83 -0.91 -8.85
N SER A 36 -2.66 -1.44 -9.20
CA SER A 36 -2.38 -2.87 -9.17
C SER A 36 -0.93 -3.12 -8.81
N PHE A 37 -0.71 -4.16 -8.04
CA PHE A 37 0.62 -4.71 -7.75
C PHE A 37 0.72 -6.17 -8.24
N SER A 38 -0.23 -6.59 -9.08
CA SER A 38 -0.23 -7.90 -9.72
C SER A 38 1.00 -8.05 -10.61
N GLY A 39 1.64 -9.20 -10.53
CA GLY A 39 2.85 -9.49 -11.28
C GLY A 39 4.16 -8.95 -10.68
N LEU A 40 4.12 -7.94 -9.80
CA LEU A 40 5.34 -7.38 -9.19
C LEU A 40 6.09 -8.43 -8.35
N LYS A 41 5.38 -9.21 -7.53
CA LYS A 41 5.96 -10.30 -6.76
C LYS A 41 6.57 -11.39 -7.66
N THR A 42 5.89 -11.73 -8.75
CA THR A 42 6.37 -12.73 -9.72
C THR A 42 7.62 -12.24 -10.46
N ALA A 43 7.64 -10.98 -10.86
CA ALA A 43 8.80 -10.36 -11.49
C ALA A 43 10.01 -10.38 -10.55
N LEU A 44 9.83 -9.99 -9.29
CA LEU A 44 10.88 -10.04 -8.29
C LEU A 44 11.43 -11.45 -8.09
N LEU A 45 10.55 -12.46 -8.00
CA LEU A 45 10.96 -13.85 -7.84
C LEU A 45 11.75 -14.35 -9.06
N ARG A 46 11.31 -14.00 -10.27
CA ARG A 46 12.00 -14.37 -11.50
C ARG A 46 13.40 -13.75 -11.55
N THR A 47 13.53 -12.45 -11.39
CA THR A 47 14.82 -11.76 -11.39
C THR A 47 15.76 -12.28 -10.31
N LYS A 48 15.21 -12.58 -9.12
CA LYS A 48 15.98 -13.23 -8.04
C LYS A 48 16.53 -14.58 -8.49
N ASN A 49 15.73 -15.43 -9.13
CA ASN A 49 16.19 -16.75 -9.57
C ASN A 49 17.23 -16.62 -10.69
N GLU A 50 17.01 -15.77 -11.68
CA GLU A 50 17.98 -15.48 -12.75
C GLU A 50 19.34 -15.04 -12.17
N LEU A 51 19.34 -14.22 -11.14
CA LEU A 51 20.55 -13.76 -10.49
C LEU A 51 21.24 -14.90 -9.72
N VAL A 52 20.47 -15.71 -8.98
CA VAL A 52 21.01 -16.88 -8.26
C VAL A 52 21.62 -17.89 -9.22
N ASP A 53 20.95 -18.16 -10.35
CA ASP A 53 21.43 -19.11 -11.37
C ASP A 53 22.72 -18.62 -12.04
N SER A 54 22.87 -17.31 -12.25
CA SER A 54 24.03 -16.71 -12.89
C SER A 54 25.28 -16.59 -12.01
N GLN A 55 25.10 -16.40 -10.70
CA GLN A 55 26.21 -16.10 -9.78
C GLN A 55 26.31 -17.07 -8.59
N GLY A 56 25.46 -18.10 -8.54
CA GLY A 56 25.50 -19.14 -7.52
C GLY A 56 24.87 -18.73 -6.15
N GLY A 57 24.27 -17.55 -6.04
CA GLY A 57 23.65 -17.10 -4.79
C GLY A 57 23.24 -15.63 -4.83
N LEU A 58 22.77 -15.10 -3.69
CA LEU A 58 22.48 -13.67 -3.50
C LEU A 58 23.47 -13.08 -2.50
N TYR A 59 24.17 -12.04 -2.94
CA TYR A 59 24.98 -11.24 -2.03
C TYR A 59 24.11 -10.25 -1.23
N GLU A 60 24.67 -9.73 -0.15
CA GLU A 60 23.95 -8.78 0.70
C GLU A 60 23.57 -7.50 -0.05
N GLN A 61 24.43 -7.02 -0.94
CA GLN A 61 24.16 -5.88 -1.79
C GLN A 61 23.01 -6.16 -2.78
N ASP A 62 22.94 -7.36 -3.38
CA ASP A 62 21.83 -7.74 -4.23
C ASP A 62 20.49 -7.65 -3.50
N ARG A 63 20.47 -8.12 -2.25
CA ARG A 63 19.27 -8.04 -1.41
C ARG A 63 18.86 -6.59 -1.12
N ALA A 64 19.82 -5.73 -0.84
CA ALA A 64 19.58 -4.31 -0.62
C ALA A 64 19.01 -3.63 -1.88
N ASP A 65 19.60 -3.89 -3.04
CA ASP A 65 19.19 -3.33 -4.32
C ASP A 65 17.82 -3.86 -4.77
N PHE A 66 17.52 -5.16 -4.51
CA PHE A 66 16.18 -5.70 -4.71
C PHE A 66 15.13 -4.94 -3.88
N CYS A 67 15.43 -4.72 -2.60
CA CYS A 67 14.51 -4.00 -1.71
C CYS A 67 14.33 -2.55 -2.17
N ALA A 68 15.40 -1.87 -2.54
CA ALA A 68 15.35 -0.48 -3.01
C ALA A 68 14.57 -0.36 -4.33
N SER A 69 14.87 -1.21 -5.32
CA SER A 69 14.18 -1.21 -6.61
C SER A 69 12.69 -1.61 -6.49
N PHE A 70 12.38 -2.56 -5.60
CA PHE A 70 11.00 -2.97 -5.32
C PHE A 70 10.21 -1.84 -4.64
N GLN A 71 10.79 -1.21 -3.62
CA GLN A 71 10.18 -0.06 -2.94
C GLN A 71 9.95 1.10 -3.89
N ALA A 72 10.91 1.39 -4.77
CA ALA A 72 10.76 2.42 -5.79
C ALA A 72 9.60 2.12 -6.74
N ALA A 73 9.45 0.88 -7.20
CA ALA A 73 8.35 0.49 -8.09
C ALA A 73 6.98 0.69 -7.43
N ILE A 74 6.84 0.35 -6.14
CA ILE A 74 5.60 0.59 -5.38
C ILE A 74 5.36 2.09 -5.22
N SER A 75 6.39 2.83 -4.84
CA SER A 75 6.31 4.28 -4.62
C SER A 75 5.89 5.03 -5.88
N ASP A 76 6.43 4.65 -7.05
CA ASP A 76 6.07 5.25 -8.33
C ASP A 76 4.60 5.04 -8.68
N VAL A 77 4.09 3.81 -8.50
CA VAL A 77 2.66 3.51 -8.75
C VAL A 77 1.77 4.30 -7.82
N LEU A 78 2.07 4.30 -6.52
CA LEU A 78 1.28 5.03 -5.53
C LEU A 78 1.29 6.53 -5.80
N ALA A 79 2.47 7.12 -6.04
CA ALA A 79 2.60 8.54 -6.27
C ALA A 79 1.85 9.00 -7.53
N GLU A 80 2.04 8.31 -8.65
CA GLU A 80 1.39 8.71 -9.91
C GLU A 80 -0.13 8.54 -9.87
N LYS A 81 -0.62 7.44 -9.32
CA LYS A 81 -2.06 7.21 -9.21
C LYS A 81 -2.73 8.15 -8.19
N SER A 82 -2.05 8.48 -7.11
CA SER A 82 -2.51 9.48 -6.16
C SER A 82 -2.51 10.88 -6.76
N ARG A 83 -1.50 11.24 -7.55
CA ARG A 83 -1.45 12.51 -8.27
C ARG A 83 -2.66 12.66 -9.22
N ARG A 84 -3.00 11.61 -9.96
CA ARG A 84 -4.18 11.62 -10.85
C ARG A 84 -5.48 11.76 -10.06
N ALA A 85 -5.62 11.00 -8.98
CA ALA A 85 -6.80 11.08 -8.12
C ALA A 85 -6.96 12.47 -7.48
N LEU A 86 -5.87 13.08 -7.04
CA LEU A 86 -5.88 14.44 -6.53
C LEU A 86 -6.27 15.45 -7.61
N PHE A 87 -5.77 15.29 -8.83
CA PHE A 87 -6.16 16.15 -9.95
C PHE A 87 -7.67 16.07 -10.22
N GLU A 88 -8.24 14.86 -10.26
CA GLU A 88 -9.70 14.67 -10.39
C GLU A 88 -10.45 15.26 -9.19
N TYR A 89 -9.97 15.04 -7.96
CA TYR A 89 -10.57 15.57 -6.75
C TYR A 89 -10.57 17.11 -6.72
N MET A 90 -9.47 17.74 -7.10
CA MET A 90 -9.36 19.20 -7.15
C MET A 90 -10.31 19.83 -8.20
N SER A 91 -10.66 19.10 -9.26
CA SER A 91 -11.64 19.55 -10.25
C SER A 91 -13.06 19.70 -9.68
N LEU A 92 -13.34 19.07 -8.53
CA LEU A 92 -14.60 19.21 -7.79
C LEU A 92 -14.65 20.47 -6.91
N SER A 93 -13.57 21.28 -6.90
CA SER A 93 -13.44 22.52 -6.12
C SER A 93 -13.75 22.33 -4.62
N PRO A 94 -13.06 21.42 -3.92
CA PRO A 94 -13.29 21.19 -2.49
C PRO A 94 -12.95 22.46 -1.69
N GLU A 95 -13.74 22.78 -0.66
CA GLU A 95 -13.47 23.92 0.24
C GLU A 95 -12.14 23.72 1.01
N VAL A 96 -11.87 22.49 1.43
CA VAL A 96 -10.61 22.08 2.05
C VAL A 96 -10.13 20.80 1.37
N ALA A 97 -8.99 20.90 0.69
CA ALA A 97 -8.40 19.75 0.03
C ALA A 97 -7.49 18.99 1.00
N SER A 98 -7.82 17.75 1.31
CA SER A 98 -7.03 16.89 2.18
C SER A 98 -6.73 15.54 1.53
N PHE A 99 -5.48 15.07 1.67
CA PHE A 99 -5.05 13.76 1.23
C PHE A 99 -4.63 12.90 2.43
N CYS A 100 -5.47 11.94 2.77
CA CYS A 100 -5.26 11.06 3.93
C CYS A 100 -4.57 9.75 3.52
N VAL A 101 -3.48 9.41 4.21
CA VAL A 101 -2.73 8.17 3.99
C VAL A 101 -2.58 7.42 5.31
N ALA A 102 -3.07 6.18 5.37
CA ALA A 102 -3.05 5.35 6.57
C ALA A 102 -2.69 3.89 6.25
N GLY A 103 -2.57 3.05 7.27
CA GLY A 103 -2.25 1.63 7.16
C GLY A 103 -0.75 1.33 7.08
N GLY A 104 -0.41 0.04 6.97
CA GLY A 104 0.98 -0.43 7.07
C GLY A 104 1.92 0.13 6.01
N VAL A 105 1.42 0.47 4.81
CA VAL A 105 2.24 1.09 3.76
C VAL A 105 2.59 2.54 4.11
N ALA A 106 1.69 3.25 4.81
CA ALA A 106 1.95 4.60 5.31
C ALA A 106 3.00 4.66 6.42
N ALA A 107 3.37 3.52 7.01
CA ALA A 107 4.47 3.41 7.95
C ALA A 107 5.83 3.49 7.25
N ASN A 108 5.92 3.14 5.96
CA ASN A 108 7.15 3.28 5.18
C ASN A 108 7.43 4.75 4.91
N GLN A 109 8.52 5.26 5.46
CA GLN A 109 8.84 6.70 5.44
C GLN A 109 9.17 7.21 4.03
N THR A 110 9.82 6.40 3.21
CA THR A 110 10.14 6.76 1.82
C THR A 110 8.85 6.96 1.00
N ILE A 111 7.92 6.02 1.12
CA ILE A 111 6.63 6.11 0.43
C ILE A 111 5.80 7.26 0.99
N ARG A 112 5.74 7.40 2.31
CA ARG A 112 5.03 8.49 2.99
C ARG A 112 5.51 9.86 2.52
N HIS A 113 6.83 10.09 2.53
CA HIS A 113 7.41 11.35 2.07
C HIS A 113 7.09 11.62 0.59
N ARG A 114 7.14 10.59 -0.25
CA ARG A 114 6.77 10.73 -1.67
C ARG A 114 5.30 11.13 -1.87
N LEU A 115 4.40 10.56 -1.07
CA LEU A 115 2.97 10.89 -1.11
C LEU A 115 2.67 12.29 -0.53
N GLU A 116 3.42 12.70 0.48
CA GLU A 116 3.36 14.06 1.02
C GLU A 116 3.79 15.10 -0.03
N GLN A 117 4.85 14.83 -0.78
CA GLN A 117 5.24 15.67 -1.91
C GLN A 117 4.12 15.80 -2.94
N VAL A 118 3.48 14.68 -3.32
CA VAL A 118 2.34 14.68 -4.26
C VAL A 118 1.18 15.52 -3.75
N ALA A 119 0.86 15.44 -2.45
CA ALA A 119 -0.18 16.27 -1.84
C ALA A 119 0.17 17.76 -1.91
N THR A 120 1.40 18.09 -1.53
CA THR A 120 1.91 19.48 -1.56
C THR A 120 1.88 20.06 -2.97
N GLU A 121 2.35 19.31 -3.98
CA GLU A 121 2.32 19.69 -5.39
C GLU A 121 0.88 19.95 -5.90
N ALA A 122 -0.09 19.19 -5.37
CA ALA A 122 -1.51 19.36 -5.70
C ALA A 122 -2.21 20.47 -4.89
N GLY A 123 -1.55 21.08 -3.91
CA GLY A 123 -2.16 22.07 -3.02
C GLY A 123 -3.11 21.46 -1.97
N ALA A 124 -2.95 20.17 -1.64
CA ALA A 124 -3.74 19.47 -0.65
C ALA A 124 -2.97 19.31 0.68
N GLU A 125 -3.68 19.39 1.79
CA GLU A 125 -3.14 19.05 3.10
C GLU A 125 -2.85 17.55 3.19
N PHE A 126 -1.63 17.18 3.57
CA PHE A 126 -1.26 15.79 3.81
C PHE A 126 -1.57 15.38 5.25
N ILE A 127 -2.44 14.39 5.41
CA ILE A 127 -2.85 13.88 6.72
C ILE A 127 -2.45 12.41 6.83
N ALA A 128 -1.62 12.10 7.83
CA ALA A 128 -1.26 10.71 8.12
C ALA A 128 -1.10 10.50 9.63
N PRO A 129 -1.54 9.36 10.16
CA PRO A 129 -1.42 9.09 11.58
C PRO A 129 0.05 8.96 12.01
N PRO A 130 0.37 9.13 13.30
CA PRO A 130 1.67 8.78 13.84
C PRO A 130 2.07 7.34 13.46
N LEU A 131 3.35 7.10 13.19
CA LEU A 131 3.85 5.80 12.69
C LEU A 131 3.37 4.60 13.53
N ARG A 132 3.33 4.76 14.87
CA ARG A 132 2.86 3.72 15.79
C ARG A 132 1.38 3.32 15.61
N LEU A 133 0.58 4.16 14.93
CA LEU A 133 -0.83 3.92 14.65
C LEU A 133 -1.08 3.54 13.18
N CYS A 134 -0.06 3.45 12.35
CA CYS A 134 -0.18 3.03 10.95
C CYS A 134 -0.34 1.52 10.77
N THR A 135 0.00 0.72 11.78
CA THR A 135 -0.21 -0.73 11.79
C THR A 135 -1.43 -1.09 12.64
N ASP A 136 -1.86 -2.35 12.56
CA ASP A 136 -2.98 -2.84 13.36
C ASP A 136 -2.76 -2.54 14.84
N ASN A 137 -3.73 -1.90 15.46
CA ASN A 137 -3.68 -1.55 16.87
C ASN A 137 -5.08 -1.52 17.50
N ALA A 138 -5.14 -1.80 18.79
CA ALA A 138 -6.41 -1.87 19.52
C ALA A 138 -7.12 -0.50 19.62
N ALA A 139 -6.38 0.62 19.58
CA ALA A 139 -6.97 1.94 19.72
C ALA A 139 -7.89 2.30 18.55
N MET A 140 -7.51 1.93 17.29
CA MET A 140 -8.36 2.19 16.13
C MET A 140 -9.66 1.38 16.17
N ILE A 141 -9.62 0.16 16.69
CA ILE A 141 -10.80 -0.70 16.81
C ILE A 141 -11.69 -0.20 17.96
N ALA A 142 -11.10 0.19 19.09
CA ALA A 142 -11.83 0.77 20.20
C ALA A 142 -12.52 2.09 19.82
N PHE A 143 -11.84 2.94 19.04
CA PHE A 143 -12.41 4.19 18.54
C PHE A 143 -13.60 3.92 17.62
N ALA A 144 -13.44 3.06 16.61
CA ALA A 144 -14.51 2.67 15.70
C ALA A 144 -15.71 2.05 16.48
N GLY A 145 -15.43 1.22 17.47
CA GLY A 145 -16.45 0.65 18.35
C GLY A 145 -17.19 1.71 19.16
N ALA A 146 -16.49 2.71 19.68
CA ALA A 146 -17.10 3.81 20.42
C ALA A 146 -18.03 4.67 19.53
N GLU A 147 -17.62 4.96 18.30
CA GLU A 147 -18.44 5.68 17.31
C GLU A 147 -19.70 4.89 16.97
N LEU A 148 -19.57 3.60 16.67
CA LEU A 148 -20.70 2.72 16.38
C LEU A 148 -21.64 2.61 17.59
N TYR A 149 -21.08 2.53 18.81
CA TYR A 149 -21.85 2.49 20.03
C TYR A 149 -22.67 3.78 20.23
N ALA A 150 -22.09 4.94 19.98
CA ALA A 150 -22.78 6.23 20.04
C ALA A 150 -23.94 6.33 19.03
N LEU A 151 -23.78 5.72 17.84
CA LEU A 151 -24.83 5.60 16.82
C LEU A 151 -25.89 4.54 17.12
N GLY A 152 -25.81 3.86 18.28
CA GLY A 152 -26.78 2.87 18.70
C GLY A 152 -26.54 1.45 18.17
N ALA A 153 -25.44 1.19 17.46
CA ALA A 153 -25.09 -0.15 17.01
C ALA A 153 -24.83 -1.08 18.20
N ARG A 154 -25.47 -2.23 18.18
CA ARG A 154 -25.34 -3.28 19.20
C ARG A 154 -25.43 -4.63 18.54
N ASP A 155 -24.54 -5.51 18.90
CA ASP A 155 -24.60 -6.91 18.54
C ASP A 155 -24.79 -7.75 19.79
N ASP A 156 -25.38 -8.91 19.65
CA ASP A 156 -25.51 -9.90 20.72
C ASP A 156 -24.32 -10.87 20.75
N LEU A 157 -24.31 -11.77 21.71
CA LEU A 157 -23.21 -12.74 21.86
C LEU A 157 -23.17 -13.82 20.76
N SER A 158 -24.12 -13.82 19.83
CA SER A 158 -24.13 -14.73 18.67
C SER A 158 -23.36 -14.17 17.47
N LEU A 159 -22.84 -12.94 17.57
CA LEU A 159 -22.04 -12.31 16.51
C LEU A 159 -20.85 -13.22 16.11
N SER A 160 -20.85 -13.64 14.87
CA SER A 160 -19.74 -14.42 14.31
C SER A 160 -18.66 -13.54 13.74
N ALA A 161 -17.39 -13.88 14.02
CA ALA A 161 -16.26 -13.21 13.39
C ALA A 161 -16.31 -13.37 11.86
N ARG A 162 -16.12 -12.28 11.14
CA ARG A 162 -16.10 -12.25 9.66
C ARG A 162 -14.69 -12.00 9.17
N PRO A 163 -13.95 -13.03 8.77
CA PRO A 163 -12.57 -12.88 8.30
C PRO A 163 -12.46 -12.20 6.94
N ARG A 164 -13.58 -12.05 6.24
CA ARG A 164 -13.67 -11.31 4.97
C ARG A 164 -14.90 -10.42 5.01
N TRP A 165 -14.67 -9.13 5.00
CA TRP A 165 -15.72 -8.12 4.98
C TRP A 165 -15.81 -7.51 3.59
N PRO A 166 -16.95 -7.50 2.89
CA PRO A 166 -17.09 -6.85 1.61
C PRO A 166 -17.00 -5.32 1.81
N LEU A 167 -16.21 -4.65 0.96
CA LEU A 167 -16.08 -3.18 0.98
C LEU A 167 -17.41 -2.49 0.64
N ASP A 168 -18.19 -3.08 -0.27
CA ASP A 168 -19.55 -2.61 -0.58
C ASP A 168 -20.51 -3.82 -0.57
N PRO A 169 -21.31 -3.97 0.50
CA PRO A 169 -22.25 -5.08 0.62
C PRO A 169 -23.39 -5.03 -0.40
N ARG A 170 -23.58 -3.89 -1.09
CA ARG A 170 -24.64 -3.73 -2.09
C ARG A 170 -24.21 -4.20 -3.48
N LYS A 171 -22.91 -4.35 -3.72
CA LYS A 171 -22.42 -4.87 -5.00
C LYS A 171 -22.41 -6.39 -5.02
N PRO A 172 -22.87 -7.01 -6.12
CA PRO A 172 -22.78 -8.47 -6.26
C PRO A 172 -21.31 -8.89 -6.23
N ALA A 173 -21.05 -10.07 -5.66
CA ALA A 173 -19.71 -10.66 -5.71
C ALA A 173 -19.29 -10.88 -7.18
N LEU A 174 -18.04 -10.58 -7.50
CA LEU A 174 -17.48 -10.82 -8.83
C LEU A 174 -17.52 -12.33 -9.12
N LEU A 175 -18.14 -12.71 -10.23
CA LEU A 175 -18.13 -14.07 -10.74
C LEU A 175 -16.68 -14.49 -11.03
N GLY A 176 -16.26 -15.65 -10.56
CA GLY A 176 -14.88 -16.14 -10.68
C GLY A 176 -13.92 -15.72 -9.55
N GLY A 177 -14.35 -14.91 -8.60
CA GLY A 177 -13.61 -14.59 -7.37
C GLY A 177 -13.49 -15.76 -6.38
N GLY A 178 -13.87 -16.97 -6.78
CA GLY A 178 -13.75 -18.17 -5.98
C GLY A 178 -12.32 -18.53 -5.65
N LYS A 179 -12.02 -18.77 -4.39
CA LYS A 179 -10.80 -19.32 -3.76
C LYS A 179 -9.58 -18.42 -3.62
N LYS A 180 -9.47 -17.28 -4.31
CA LYS A 180 -8.38 -16.32 -4.10
C LYS A 180 -8.94 -14.90 -4.02
N GLY A 181 -9.95 -14.69 -3.18
CA GLY A 181 -10.32 -13.34 -2.79
C GLY A 181 -9.10 -12.61 -2.20
N ALA A 182 -8.99 -11.30 -2.41
CA ALA A 182 -7.91 -10.51 -1.87
C ALA A 182 -7.63 -10.94 -0.42
N LYS A 183 -6.43 -11.41 -0.19
CA LYS A 183 -5.94 -11.53 1.17
C LYS A 183 -5.76 -10.10 1.64
N ALA A 184 -6.59 -9.68 2.58
CA ALA A 184 -6.30 -8.51 3.37
C ALA A 184 -4.96 -8.66 4.04
#